data_5a29b186fcaa385eac2de91008cc1d76
#
_entry.id   5a29b186fcaa385eac2de91008cc1d76
#
_cell.length_a   1.000
_cell.length_b   1.000
_cell.length_c   1.000
_cell.angle_alpha   90.00
_cell.angle_beta   90.00
_cell.angle_gamma   90.00
#
_symmetry.space_group_name_H-M   'P 1'
#
loop_
_entity.id
_entity.type
_entity.pdbx_description
1 polymer ?
#
loop_
_entity_poly.entity_id
_entity_poly.type
_entity_poly.pdbx_seq_one_letter_code
_entity_poly.pdbx_strand_id
1 'polypeptide(L)'
;MRRITLLLAAILTVCSLNAQKGNKNEKVVNIDKVNYRITYNGKMVPDTTTVPYNYWESEMRLDIGSKTTHFYDRTKQISDSIMDEQAKTGQYDMSKIPRGGRIHWEFYKNYPSKGQTTLLDKVLGNYYQCTEQ
;
A
#
# COMPACT_ATOMS: atom_id res chain seq x y z
N MET A 1 20.93 -46.24 -11.01
CA MET A 1 19.63 -45.50 -11.12
C MET A 1 19.03 -45.02 -9.78
N ARG A 2 19.36 -45.62 -8.65
CA ARG A 2 18.83 -45.20 -7.32
C ARG A 2 19.37 -43.89 -6.76
N ARG A 3 20.51 -43.40 -7.24
CA ARG A 3 21.16 -42.16 -6.72
C ARG A 3 20.67 -40.86 -7.38
N ILE A 4 20.09 -40.95 -8.56
CA ILE A 4 19.59 -39.76 -9.30
C ILE A 4 18.20 -39.35 -8.80
N THR A 5 17.37 -40.29 -8.35
CA THR A 5 16.04 -40.01 -7.81
C THR A 5 16.08 -39.31 -6.46
N LEU A 6 17.09 -39.55 -5.65
CA LEU A 6 17.28 -38.88 -4.35
C LEU A 6 17.73 -37.40 -4.51
N LEU A 7 18.48 -37.09 -5.56
CA LEU A 7 18.92 -35.72 -5.86
C LEU A 7 17.75 -34.85 -6.39
N LEU A 8 16.86 -35.42 -7.19
CA LEU A 8 15.67 -34.69 -7.66
C LEU A 8 14.67 -34.40 -6.54
N ALA A 9 14.52 -35.31 -5.57
CA ALA A 9 13.65 -35.10 -4.41
C ALA A 9 14.21 -34.00 -3.47
N ALA A 10 15.52 -33.85 -3.36
CA ALA A 10 16.17 -32.83 -2.55
C ALA A 10 16.02 -31.42 -3.17
N ILE A 11 15.98 -31.30 -4.50
CA ILE A 11 15.81 -30.02 -5.18
C ILE A 11 14.37 -29.53 -5.10
N LEU A 12 13.37 -30.42 -5.12
CA LEU A 12 11.96 -30.07 -4.98
C LEU A 12 11.58 -29.63 -3.56
N THR A 13 12.32 -30.10 -2.54
CA THR A 13 12.06 -29.69 -1.14
C THR A 13 12.62 -28.31 -0.80
N VAL A 14 13.60 -27.80 -1.53
CA VAL A 14 14.20 -26.48 -1.28
C VAL A 14 13.32 -25.34 -1.86
N CYS A 15 12.55 -25.59 -2.92
CA CYS A 15 11.67 -24.59 -3.51
C CYS A 15 10.37 -24.32 -2.74
N SER A 16 9.98 -25.20 -1.82
CA SER A 16 8.72 -25.06 -1.06
C SER A 16 8.86 -24.38 0.31
N LEU A 17 10.08 -24.01 0.71
CA LEU A 17 10.34 -23.40 2.03
C LEU A 17 10.42 -21.87 2.02
N ASN A 18 10.24 -21.21 0.87
CA ASN A 18 10.20 -19.74 0.77
C ASN A 18 8.80 -19.14 0.69
N ALA A 19 7.75 -19.88 1.05
CA ALA A 19 6.49 -19.27 1.43
C ALA A 19 6.66 -18.65 2.82
N GLN A 20 7.25 -17.46 2.88
CA GLN A 20 7.32 -16.68 4.12
C GLN A 20 5.90 -16.44 4.61
N LYS A 21 5.49 -17.17 5.65
CA LYS A 21 4.41 -16.74 6.54
C LYS A 21 4.69 -15.30 6.92
N GLY A 22 3.83 -14.37 6.50
CA GLY A 22 3.90 -12.97 6.91
C GLY A 22 4.08 -12.90 8.42
N ASN A 23 5.21 -12.40 8.83
CA ASN A 23 5.57 -12.30 10.24
C ASN A 23 4.69 -11.19 10.83
N LYS A 24 3.79 -11.55 11.73
CA LYS A 24 2.84 -10.64 12.42
C LYS A 24 3.50 -9.59 13.32
N ASN A 25 4.81 -9.46 13.28
CA ASN A 25 5.59 -8.44 13.97
C ASN A 25 6.23 -7.48 12.97
N GLU A 26 5.40 -6.82 12.15
CA GLU A 26 5.89 -5.68 11.38
C GLU A 26 6.33 -4.59 12.36
N LYS A 27 7.64 -4.46 12.50
CA LYS A 27 8.26 -3.41 13.28
C LYS A 27 7.92 -2.08 12.60
N VAL A 28 7.19 -1.22 13.28
CA VAL A 28 6.92 0.14 12.80
C VAL A 28 8.26 0.83 12.55
N VAL A 29 8.54 1.13 11.30
CA VAL A 29 9.76 1.85 10.91
C VAL A 29 9.39 3.32 10.74
N ASN A 30 9.96 4.19 11.57
CA ASN A 30 9.88 5.63 11.36
C ASN A 30 10.84 6.00 10.21
N ILE A 31 10.27 6.36 9.05
CA ILE A 31 11.05 6.72 7.86
C ILE A 31 11.63 8.12 8.00
N ASP A 32 10.80 9.10 8.37
CA ASP A 32 11.20 10.50 8.54
C ASP A 32 10.15 11.26 9.36
N LYS A 33 10.51 12.45 9.87
CA LYS A 33 9.58 13.36 10.55
C LYS A 33 8.95 14.28 9.52
N VAL A 34 7.63 14.39 9.54
CA VAL A 34 6.90 15.33 8.68
C VAL A 34 7.13 16.76 9.17
N ASN A 35 7.70 17.59 8.30
CA ASN A 35 7.90 19.02 8.55
C ASN A 35 6.77 19.86 7.94
N TYR A 36 6.31 19.47 6.75
CA TYR A 36 5.22 20.15 6.04
C TYR A 36 4.22 19.13 5.54
N ARG A 37 2.95 19.51 5.57
CA ARG A 37 1.86 18.70 4.99
C ARG A 37 1.03 19.56 4.07
N ILE A 38 0.83 19.09 2.86
CA ILE A 38 -0.06 19.69 1.88
C ILE A 38 -1.25 18.74 1.71
N THR A 39 -2.46 19.28 1.82
CA THR A 39 -3.69 18.53 1.65
C THR A 39 -4.39 18.98 0.39
N TYR A 40 -4.81 18.00 -0.42
CA TYR A 40 -5.56 18.22 -1.67
C TYR A 40 -6.93 17.56 -1.55
N ASN A 41 -7.95 18.20 -2.08
CA ASN A 41 -9.25 17.56 -2.27
C ASN A 41 -9.30 16.97 -3.69
N GLY A 42 -9.19 15.67 -3.79
CA GLY A 42 -9.27 14.92 -5.04
C GLY A 42 -10.72 14.57 -5.36
N LYS A 43 -11.17 14.85 -6.58
CA LYS A 43 -12.45 14.40 -7.11
C LYS A 43 -12.23 13.50 -8.30
N MET A 44 -12.87 12.33 -8.27
CA MET A 44 -12.82 11.38 -9.37
C MET A 44 -14.24 11.11 -9.87
N VAL A 45 -14.43 11.19 -11.17
CA VAL A 45 -15.67 10.78 -11.84
C VAL A 45 -15.43 9.41 -12.47
N PRO A 46 -15.95 8.32 -11.89
CA PRO A 46 -15.70 6.97 -12.39
C PRO A 46 -16.41 6.69 -13.72
N ASP A 47 -17.54 7.36 -13.95
CA ASP A 47 -18.34 7.21 -15.18
C ASP A 47 -18.73 8.61 -15.70
N THR A 48 -18.20 8.94 -16.86
CA THR A 48 -18.49 10.22 -17.54
C THR A 48 -19.65 10.12 -18.55
N THR A 49 -20.27 8.95 -18.69
CA THR A 49 -21.37 8.73 -19.62
C THR A 49 -22.75 9.03 -18.99
N THR A 50 -22.82 9.04 -17.65
CA THR A 50 -24.08 9.25 -16.91
C THR A 50 -24.10 10.63 -16.25
N VAL A 51 -25.15 11.42 -16.53
CA VAL A 51 -25.36 12.75 -15.95
C VAL A 51 -26.60 12.72 -15.05
N PRO A 52 -26.57 13.28 -13.83
CA PRO A 52 -25.45 14.00 -13.19
C PRO A 52 -24.30 13.07 -12.78
N TYR A 53 -23.09 13.60 -12.82
CA TYR A 53 -21.90 12.82 -12.46
C TYR A 53 -21.90 12.43 -10.99
N ASN A 54 -21.57 11.17 -10.72
CA ASN A 54 -21.22 10.71 -9.39
C ASN A 54 -19.75 10.98 -9.12
N TYR A 55 -19.46 11.57 -7.98
CA TYR A 55 -18.08 11.86 -7.56
C TYR A 55 -17.64 10.92 -6.46
N TRP A 56 -16.40 10.51 -6.54
CA TRP A 56 -15.68 10.00 -5.39
C TRP A 56 -14.71 11.08 -4.93
N GLU A 57 -14.81 11.45 -3.67
CA GLU A 57 -13.94 12.46 -3.09
C GLU A 57 -12.91 11.79 -2.20
N SER A 58 -11.66 12.24 -2.28
CA SER A 58 -10.56 11.74 -1.50
C SER A 58 -9.72 12.90 -0.99
N GLU A 59 -9.32 12.83 0.28
CA GLU A 59 -8.31 13.70 0.84
C GLU A 59 -6.93 13.11 0.50
N MET A 60 -6.25 13.73 -0.43
CA MET A 60 -4.87 13.38 -0.80
C MET A 60 -3.89 14.17 0.05
N ARG A 61 -2.83 13.55 0.52
CA ARG A 61 -1.79 14.20 1.32
C ARG A 61 -0.42 14.03 0.71
N LEU A 62 0.35 15.12 0.79
CA LEU A 62 1.77 15.15 0.51
C LEU A 62 2.49 15.56 1.79
N ASP A 63 3.14 14.61 2.41
CA ASP A 63 3.95 14.81 3.60
C ASP A 63 5.42 14.99 3.19
N ILE A 64 6.00 16.09 3.58
CA ILE A 64 7.38 16.47 3.25
C ILE A 64 8.20 16.44 4.55
N GLY A 65 9.14 15.51 4.63
CA GLY A 65 10.10 15.40 5.69
C GLY A 65 11.42 16.09 5.38
N SER A 66 12.43 15.85 6.20
CA SER A 66 13.77 16.35 5.97
C SER A 66 14.53 15.61 4.86
N LYS A 67 14.20 14.35 4.65
CA LYS A 67 14.85 13.43 3.70
C LYS A 67 13.89 12.85 2.70
N THR A 68 12.69 12.50 3.12
CA THR A 68 11.71 11.72 2.37
C THR A 68 10.44 12.51 2.16
N THR A 69 9.80 12.31 1.02
CA THR A 69 8.46 12.82 0.73
C THR A 69 7.51 11.66 0.53
N HIS A 70 6.33 11.73 1.12
CA HIS A 70 5.30 10.69 1.05
C HIS A 70 3.99 11.25 0.51
N PHE A 71 3.48 10.68 -0.58
CA PHE A 71 2.19 11.04 -1.17
C PHE A 71 1.23 9.85 -1.09
N TYR A 72 0.00 10.11 -0.59
CA TYR A 72 -0.97 9.05 -0.32
C TYR A 72 -2.42 9.56 -0.26
N ASP A 73 -3.36 8.63 -0.38
CA ASP A 73 -4.80 8.87 -0.17
C ASP A 73 -5.16 8.65 1.30
N ARG A 74 -5.40 9.75 2.02
CA ARG A 74 -5.78 9.71 3.45
C ARG A 74 -7.14 9.06 3.65
N THR A 75 -8.10 9.30 2.74
CA THR A 75 -9.43 8.69 2.80
C THR A 75 -9.33 7.16 2.68
N LYS A 76 -8.43 6.67 1.82
CA LYS A 76 -8.13 5.24 1.71
C LYS A 76 -7.56 4.67 3.00
N GLN A 77 -6.61 5.35 3.64
CA GLN A 77 -6.05 4.90 4.92
C GLN A 77 -7.11 4.82 6.02
N ILE A 78 -8.03 5.80 6.08
CA ILE A 78 -9.15 5.77 7.04
C ILE A 78 -10.06 4.57 6.76
N SER A 79 -10.42 4.34 5.50
CA SER A 79 -11.25 3.21 5.10
C SER A 79 -10.62 1.89 5.49
N ASP A 80 -9.33 1.71 5.20
CA ASP A 80 -8.59 0.49 5.54
C ASP A 80 -8.54 0.26 7.06
N SER A 81 -8.27 1.31 7.83
CA SER A 81 -8.25 1.23 9.30
C SER A 81 -9.60 0.81 9.88
N ILE A 82 -10.71 1.35 9.34
CA ILE A 82 -12.06 0.96 9.78
C ILE A 82 -12.35 -0.49 9.40
N MET A 83 -11.99 -0.90 8.18
CA MET A 83 -12.18 -2.28 7.73
C MET A 83 -11.37 -3.28 8.57
N ASP A 84 -10.14 -2.96 8.89
CA ASP A 84 -9.29 -3.79 9.74
C ASP A 84 -9.86 -3.94 11.16
N GLU A 85 -10.40 -2.86 11.72
CA GLU A 85 -11.04 -2.88 13.04
C GLU A 85 -12.33 -3.71 13.03
N GLN A 86 -13.16 -3.54 12.00
CA GLN A 86 -14.37 -4.35 11.81
C GLN A 86 -14.04 -5.83 11.62
N ALA A 87 -12.97 -6.15 10.89
CA ALA A 87 -12.53 -7.52 10.72
C ALA A 87 -12.12 -8.19 12.04
N LYS A 88 -11.49 -7.44 12.95
CA LYS A 88 -11.12 -7.95 14.29
C LYS A 88 -12.34 -8.22 15.17
N THR A 89 -13.36 -7.39 15.07
CA THR A 89 -14.57 -7.51 15.90
C THR A 89 -15.64 -8.42 15.29
N GLY A 90 -15.54 -8.72 13.99
CA GLY A 90 -16.55 -9.47 13.23
C GLY A 90 -17.84 -8.69 12.98
N GLN A 91 -17.87 -7.40 13.29
CA GLN A 91 -19.04 -6.52 13.08
C GLN A 91 -18.76 -5.61 11.90
N TYR A 92 -19.52 -5.77 10.82
CA TYR A 92 -19.35 -4.98 9.60
C TYR A 92 -20.43 -3.91 9.48
N ASP A 93 -20.03 -2.65 9.41
CA ASP A 93 -20.90 -1.49 9.20
C ASP A 93 -20.36 -0.63 8.06
N MET A 94 -20.91 -0.84 6.87
CA MET A 94 -20.49 -0.12 5.66
C MET A 94 -20.81 1.38 5.70
N SER A 95 -21.73 1.82 6.55
CA SER A 95 -22.08 3.25 6.68
C SER A 95 -20.94 4.09 7.26
N LYS A 96 -20.02 3.46 7.99
CA LYS A 96 -18.85 4.10 8.59
C LYS A 96 -17.69 4.27 7.61
N ILE A 97 -17.73 3.57 6.48
CA ILE A 97 -16.64 3.60 5.51
C ILE A 97 -16.84 4.80 4.57
N PRO A 98 -15.85 5.70 4.45
CA PRO A 98 -15.93 6.83 3.52
C PRO A 98 -16.15 6.36 2.07
N ARG A 99 -16.95 7.10 1.32
CA ARG A 99 -17.23 6.81 -0.10
C ARG A 99 -16.10 7.26 -1.04
N GLY A 100 -14.95 7.56 -0.59
CA GLY A 100 -13.77 7.92 -1.37
C GLY A 100 -12.68 6.87 -1.19
N GLY A 101 -11.43 7.32 -1.30
CA GLY A 101 -10.29 6.48 -0.99
C GLY A 101 -10.09 5.35 -1.99
N ARG A 102 -10.08 5.67 -3.28
CA ARG A 102 -9.90 4.69 -4.36
C ARG A 102 -8.46 4.54 -4.82
N ILE A 103 -7.59 5.45 -4.39
CA ILE A 103 -6.17 5.40 -4.74
C ILE A 103 -5.45 4.58 -3.66
N HIS A 104 -5.04 3.37 -4.03
CA HIS A 104 -4.36 2.43 -3.14
C HIS A 104 -2.84 2.42 -3.32
N TRP A 105 -2.32 3.36 -4.11
CA TRP A 105 -0.89 3.56 -4.29
C TRP A 105 -0.37 4.63 -3.34
N GLU A 106 0.80 4.37 -2.78
CA GLU A 106 1.56 5.34 -2.01
C GLU A 106 2.93 5.54 -2.65
N PHE A 107 3.38 6.77 -2.72
CA PHE A 107 4.66 7.13 -3.29
C PHE A 107 5.58 7.67 -2.20
N TYR A 108 6.78 7.12 -2.14
CA TYR A 108 7.85 7.57 -1.27
C TYR A 108 9.02 8.03 -2.12
N LYS A 109 9.26 9.35 -2.18
CA LYS A 109 10.42 9.91 -2.86
C LYS A 109 11.61 9.97 -1.90
N ASN A 110 12.83 9.68 -2.42
CA ASN A 110 14.06 9.53 -1.66
C ASN A 110 13.98 8.41 -0.59
N TYR A 111 13.32 7.32 -0.92
CA TYR A 111 13.21 6.15 -0.05
C TYR A 111 13.47 4.86 -0.87
N PRO A 112 14.25 3.89 -0.37
CA PRO A 112 14.99 3.87 0.90
C PRO A 112 16.23 4.78 0.95
N SER A 113 16.65 5.35 -0.16
CA SER A 113 17.79 6.27 -0.24
C SER A 113 17.53 7.44 -1.19
N LYS A 114 18.38 8.48 -1.09
CA LYS A 114 18.29 9.66 -1.96
C LYS A 114 18.34 9.27 -3.44
N GLY A 115 17.46 9.86 -4.25
CA GLY A 115 17.32 9.58 -5.68
C GLY A 115 16.53 8.32 -6.01
N GLN A 116 16.00 7.61 -5.01
CA GLN A 116 15.11 6.47 -5.22
C GLN A 116 13.66 6.85 -4.93
N THR A 117 12.75 6.38 -5.78
CA THR A 117 11.31 6.51 -5.57
C THR A 117 10.70 5.11 -5.44
N THR A 118 9.99 4.89 -4.35
CA THR A 118 9.26 3.65 -4.09
C THR A 118 7.77 3.90 -4.25
N LEU A 119 7.12 3.08 -5.08
CA LEU A 119 5.67 2.99 -5.18
C LEU A 119 5.24 1.72 -4.44
N LEU A 120 4.34 1.89 -3.49
CA LEU A 120 3.71 0.78 -2.77
C LEU A 120 2.28 0.61 -3.27
N ASP A 121 1.94 -0.59 -3.78
CA ASP A 121 0.57 -1.00 -4.09
C ASP A 121 0.01 -1.78 -2.90
N LYS A 122 -0.89 -1.17 -2.15
CA LYS A 122 -1.47 -1.77 -0.94
C LYS A 122 -2.46 -2.90 -1.20
N VAL A 123 -3.05 -2.96 -2.39
CA VAL A 123 -3.98 -4.03 -2.74
C VAL A 123 -3.24 -5.31 -3.07
N LEU A 124 -2.21 -5.20 -3.89
CA LEU A 124 -1.41 -6.35 -4.29
C LEU A 124 -0.28 -6.69 -3.31
N GLY A 125 0.02 -5.78 -2.38
CA GLY A 125 1.16 -5.92 -1.47
C GLY A 125 2.52 -5.83 -2.16
N ASN A 126 2.56 -5.34 -3.40
CA ASN A 126 3.77 -5.19 -4.18
C ASN A 126 4.37 -3.80 -3.99
N TYR A 127 5.69 -3.71 -4.11
CA TYR A 127 6.37 -2.44 -4.21
C TYR A 127 7.27 -2.40 -5.45
N TYR A 128 7.37 -1.23 -6.02
CA TYR A 128 8.19 -0.98 -7.21
C TYR A 128 9.16 0.16 -6.87
N GLN A 129 10.39 0.02 -7.32
CA GLN A 129 11.42 1.03 -7.09
C GLN A 129 12.03 1.49 -8.41
N CYS A 130 12.22 2.80 -8.53
CA CYS A 130 12.95 3.39 -9.63
C CYS A 130 14.02 4.35 -9.10
N THR A 131 15.11 4.45 -9.81
CA THR A 131 16.19 5.40 -9.53
C THR A 131 16.08 6.57 -10.49
N GLU A 132 16.12 7.78 -9.96
CA GLU A 132 16.19 9.00 -10.79
C GLU A 132 17.55 9.04 -11.50
N GLN A 133 17.54 9.20 -12.82
CA GLN A 133 18.76 9.36 -13.63
C GLN A 133 19.19 10.82 -13.67
#